data_4d0069cc029bac9f2eaf1798ec45b30a
#
_entry.id   4d0069cc029bac9f2eaf1798ec45b30a
#
_cell.length_a   1.000
_cell.length_b   1.000
_cell.length_c   1.000
_cell.angle_alpha   90.00
_cell.angle_beta   90.00
_cell.angle_gamma   90.00
#
_symmetry.space_group_name_H-M   'P 1'
#
loop_
_entity.id
_entity.type
_entity.pdbx_description
1 polymer ?
#
loop_
_entity_poly.entity_id
_entity_poly.type
_entity_poly.pdbx_seq_one_letter_code
_entity_poly.pdbx_strand_id
1 'polypeptide(L)'
;MKKLTYISLLLTLLTLLSSCKRVIEAIDDFTEPAFGVYQDSIDTLRMRQHLSAIIAADSSSWTADLFVRHRYDTIASFSDIPLWFTIDNGLSPEADEVLEYLRTELPHAALDTTAFLIPQIAEDLNVINHLAFDSLGQDINEVLPRLDYNLSKTYVKYVTGTRYGFIRPARLYNRLYYREDSTYAHLYDYDTPSPNYQETIDKLSTDERITHLKSSFPANAQTFEALQRALETVSTTDERLQIAANMERCRWRIPHPDLSQRMVVVNLPSQQLWAVGGDTVINMKVCYGALKTKTPLLSSHINCMQINPEWSLPPKIVASDFPRHAGDSSWFARHKYFVIDRRSGDTLNINHLSADDMKNRQLRFVQRGGQGNSLGRIVFRFANSFSVYLHDTNSPGAFSRPRRDISHGCIRVERPFDLALFLAPDLDEWSVDRLRISMDIPPETERGYQWLSEHTDSPRPYRLFTYHKVTPPVPVYLIYYTMYPNPETGLLETFPDVYGYDQPLLRQLRNIIK
;
A
#
# COMPACT_ATOMS: atom_id res chain seq x y z
N MET A 1 -11.15 23.44 74.71
CA MET A 1 -11.51 24.43 73.64
C MET A 1 -11.17 24.03 72.23
N LYS A 2 -10.01 23.36 71.89
CA LYS A 2 -9.67 23.01 70.53
C LYS A 2 -10.55 21.92 69.86
N LYS A 3 -11.22 21.04 70.60
CA LYS A 3 -12.10 20.00 70.01
C LYS A 3 -13.46 20.53 69.55
N LEU A 4 -14.00 21.59 70.22
CA LEU A 4 -15.26 22.19 69.80
C LEU A 4 -15.15 23.00 68.51
N THR A 5 -13.99 23.63 68.26
CA THR A 5 -13.75 24.40 67.06
C THR A 5 -13.65 23.51 65.80
N TYR A 6 -13.12 22.30 65.96
CA TYR A 6 -13.02 21.32 64.80
C TYR A 6 -14.40 20.73 64.43
N ILE A 7 -15.27 20.50 65.41
CA ILE A 7 -16.62 19.99 65.18
C ILE A 7 -17.51 21.07 64.53
N SER A 8 -17.33 22.32 64.90
CA SER A 8 -18.04 23.46 64.28
C SER A 8 -17.58 23.69 62.85
N LEU A 9 -16.29 23.55 62.58
CA LEU A 9 -15.73 23.66 61.19
C LEU A 9 -16.18 22.50 60.30
N LEU A 10 -16.25 21.29 60.83
CA LEU A 10 -16.72 20.10 60.10
C LEU A 10 -18.22 20.18 59.78
N LEU A 11 -19.03 20.71 60.70
CA LEU A 11 -20.46 20.93 60.47
C LEU A 11 -20.76 22.05 59.48
N THR A 12 -19.96 23.12 59.47
CA THR A 12 -20.05 24.17 58.42
C THR A 12 -19.57 23.67 57.04
N LEU A 13 -18.57 22.81 56.99
CA LEU A 13 -18.14 22.19 55.74
C LEU A 13 -19.18 21.20 55.17
N LEU A 14 -19.82 20.42 56.05
CA LEU A 14 -20.91 19.49 55.67
C LEU A 14 -22.19 20.24 55.23
N THR A 15 -22.51 21.39 55.82
CA THR A 15 -23.64 22.22 55.37
C THR A 15 -23.33 22.93 54.03
N LEU A 16 -22.08 23.34 53.80
CA LEU A 16 -21.64 23.87 52.51
C LEU A 16 -21.67 22.81 51.41
N LEU A 17 -21.22 21.58 51.69
CA LEU A 17 -21.28 20.46 50.75
C LEU A 17 -22.71 20.04 50.43
N SER A 18 -23.62 20.04 51.43
CA SER A 18 -25.05 19.76 51.22
C SER A 18 -25.76 20.91 50.47
N SER A 19 -25.34 22.17 50.68
CA SER A 19 -25.82 23.32 49.89
C SER A 19 -25.35 23.23 48.44
N CYS A 20 -24.06 22.88 48.20
CA CYS A 20 -23.55 22.65 46.85
C CYS A 20 -24.27 21.50 46.17
N LYS A 21 -24.56 20.41 46.88
CA LYS A 21 -25.31 19.30 46.32
C LYS A 21 -26.74 19.67 45.94
N ARG A 22 -27.44 20.45 46.81
CA ARG A 22 -28.76 20.99 46.49
C ARG A 22 -28.75 22.05 45.38
N VAL A 23 -27.68 22.83 45.26
CA VAL A 23 -27.50 23.78 44.15
C VAL A 23 -27.21 23.04 42.85
N ILE A 24 -26.43 21.94 42.89
CA ILE A 24 -26.19 21.09 41.72
C ILE A 24 -27.47 20.35 41.33
N GLU A 25 -28.21 19.77 42.30
CA GLU A 25 -29.53 19.14 42.05
C GLU A 25 -30.59 20.16 41.59
N ALA A 26 -30.54 21.41 42.03
CA ALA A 26 -31.42 22.48 41.54
C ALA A 26 -31.00 23.08 40.20
N ILE A 27 -29.72 22.93 39.81
CA ILE A 27 -29.25 23.27 38.47
C ILE A 27 -29.64 22.17 37.49
N ASP A 28 -29.60 20.88 37.88
CA ASP A 28 -30.11 19.78 37.05
C ASP A 28 -31.62 19.82 36.82
N ASP A 29 -32.42 20.37 37.77
CA ASP A 29 -33.87 20.58 37.61
C ASP A 29 -34.22 21.82 36.76
N PHE A 30 -33.21 22.65 36.38
CA PHE A 30 -33.37 23.82 35.51
C PHE A 30 -32.63 23.70 34.17
N THR A 31 -32.11 22.55 33.82
CA THR A 31 -31.67 22.34 32.44
C THR A 31 -32.89 22.26 31.54
N GLU A 32 -33.16 23.36 30.83
CA GLU A 32 -34.11 23.31 29.72
C GLU A 32 -33.77 22.12 28.80
N PRO A 33 -34.78 21.42 28.24
CA PRO A 33 -34.53 20.38 27.25
C PRO A 33 -33.57 20.91 26.20
N ALA A 34 -32.67 20.10 25.72
CA ALA A 34 -31.54 20.50 24.83
C ALA A 34 -31.96 21.35 23.64
N PHE A 35 -33.17 21.21 23.17
CA PHE A 35 -33.77 22.08 22.16
C PHE A 35 -35.01 22.86 22.67
N GLY A 36 -35.10 23.14 23.95
CA GLY A 36 -36.25 23.63 24.70
C GLY A 36 -37.19 24.59 23.98
N VAL A 37 -36.69 25.77 23.58
CA VAL A 37 -37.47 26.80 22.86
C VAL A 37 -37.99 26.31 21.49
N TYR A 38 -37.31 25.33 20.88
CA TYR A 38 -37.64 24.78 19.57
C TYR A 38 -38.42 23.45 19.64
N GLN A 39 -38.74 22.93 20.83
CA GLN A 39 -39.35 21.62 20.96
C GLN A 39 -40.69 21.50 20.22
N ASP A 40 -41.52 22.54 20.24
CA ASP A 40 -42.79 22.60 19.51
C ASP A 40 -42.58 22.74 17.96
N SER A 41 -41.40 23.15 17.53
CA SER A 41 -41.03 23.31 16.12
C SER A 41 -40.41 22.07 15.53
N ILE A 42 -40.01 21.08 16.33
CA ILE A 42 -39.41 19.83 15.88
C ILE A 42 -40.50 18.92 15.29
N ASP A 43 -40.33 18.62 14.00
CA ASP A 43 -41.21 17.75 13.22
C ASP A 43 -40.40 16.64 12.55
N THR A 44 -40.48 15.45 13.07
CA THR A 44 -39.74 14.28 12.57
C THR A 44 -40.12 13.92 11.12
N LEU A 45 -41.34 14.20 10.69
CA LEU A 45 -41.76 14.00 9.31
C LEU A 45 -41.07 15.01 8.36
N ARG A 46 -41.01 16.29 8.77
CA ARG A 46 -40.27 17.33 8.03
C ARG A 46 -38.77 17.00 7.97
N MET A 47 -38.17 16.59 9.10
CA MET A 47 -36.78 16.14 9.13
C MET A 47 -36.53 15.01 8.14
N ARG A 48 -37.44 14.03 8.07
CA ARG A 48 -37.34 12.93 7.10
C ARG A 48 -37.45 13.42 5.65
N GLN A 49 -38.32 14.37 5.38
CA GLN A 49 -38.46 14.98 4.05
C GLN A 49 -37.20 15.73 3.62
N HIS A 50 -36.63 16.56 4.52
CA HIS A 50 -35.37 17.27 4.27
C HIS A 50 -34.21 16.28 4.06
N LEU A 51 -34.08 15.27 4.90
CA LEU A 51 -33.07 14.21 4.74
C LEU A 51 -33.19 13.51 3.37
N SER A 52 -34.41 13.17 2.97
CA SER A 52 -34.64 12.54 1.66
C SER A 52 -34.24 13.45 0.50
N ALA A 53 -34.48 14.76 0.61
CA ALA A 53 -34.05 15.75 -0.37
C ALA A 53 -32.51 15.88 -0.43
N ILE A 54 -31.83 15.89 0.74
CA ILE A 54 -30.38 15.93 0.86
C ILE A 54 -29.76 14.67 0.20
N ILE A 55 -30.31 13.50 0.52
CA ILE A 55 -29.86 12.21 -0.04
C ILE A 55 -30.03 12.20 -1.57
N ALA A 56 -31.16 12.69 -2.10
CA ALA A 56 -31.44 12.74 -3.52
C ALA A 56 -30.49 13.72 -4.26
N ALA A 57 -30.07 14.80 -3.61
CA ALA A 57 -29.14 15.77 -4.15
C ALA A 57 -27.66 15.31 -4.10
N ASP A 58 -27.35 14.30 -3.29
CA ASP A 58 -25.96 13.82 -3.12
C ASP A 58 -25.50 13.06 -4.37
N SER A 59 -24.62 13.69 -5.13
CA SER A 59 -24.02 13.15 -6.36
C SER A 59 -22.69 12.41 -6.14
N SER A 60 -22.28 12.18 -4.88
CA SER A 60 -21.01 11.51 -4.60
C SER A 60 -20.97 10.08 -5.15
N SER A 61 -19.84 9.74 -5.77
CA SER A 61 -19.56 8.38 -6.29
C SER A 61 -18.58 7.59 -5.42
N TRP A 62 -18.12 8.15 -4.30
CA TRP A 62 -17.25 7.45 -3.36
C TRP A 62 -17.99 6.30 -2.67
N THR A 63 -17.37 5.13 -2.59
CA THR A 63 -18.02 3.92 -2.04
C THR A 63 -18.47 4.12 -0.58
N ALA A 64 -17.67 4.82 0.22
CA ALA A 64 -18.04 5.18 1.60
C ALA A 64 -19.33 6.02 1.64
N ASP A 65 -19.39 7.07 0.81
CA ASP A 65 -20.54 7.96 0.72
C ASP A 65 -21.80 7.21 0.24
N LEU A 66 -21.64 6.31 -0.76
CA LEU A 66 -22.73 5.47 -1.26
C LEU A 66 -23.27 4.53 -0.17
N PHE A 67 -22.40 3.99 0.67
CA PHE A 67 -22.79 3.12 1.77
C PHE A 67 -23.59 3.87 2.83
N VAL A 68 -23.12 5.06 3.25
CA VAL A 68 -23.84 5.91 4.21
C VAL A 68 -25.18 6.36 3.63
N ARG A 69 -25.20 6.81 2.38
CA ARG A 69 -26.45 7.18 1.69
C ARG A 69 -27.46 6.03 1.71
N HIS A 70 -27.07 4.82 1.36
CA HIS A 70 -27.94 3.65 1.37
C HIS A 70 -28.50 3.38 2.78
N ARG A 71 -27.67 3.48 3.83
CA ARG A 71 -28.13 3.32 5.20
C ARG A 71 -29.22 4.33 5.55
N TYR A 72 -29.01 5.61 5.30
CA TYR A 72 -29.96 6.67 5.63
C TYR A 72 -31.24 6.61 4.79
N ASP A 73 -31.17 6.10 3.58
CA ASP A 73 -32.33 5.93 2.67
C ASP A 73 -33.21 4.75 3.08
N THR A 74 -32.62 3.66 3.63
CA THR A 74 -33.33 2.40 3.92
C THR A 74 -33.96 2.34 5.30
N ILE A 75 -33.54 3.16 6.28
CA ILE A 75 -34.11 3.16 7.61
C ILE A 75 -35.49 3.82 7.59
N ALA A 76 -36.52 3.09 8.01
CA ALA A 76 -37.92 3.52 7.92
C ALA A 76 -38.31 4.57 8.98
N SER A 77 -37.85 4.39 10.24
CA SER A 77 -38.15 5.30 11.35
C SER A 77 -37.07 6.39 11.46
N PHE A 78 -37.47 7.65 11.56
CA PHE A 78 -36.52 8.74 11.78
C PHE A 78 -35.79 8.61 13.14
N SER A 79 -36.46 8.10 14.16
CA SER A 79 -35.86 7.90 15.49
C SER A 79 -34.66 6.96 15.51
N ASP A 80 -34.54 6.07 14.50
CA ASP A 80 -33.45 5.12 14.37
C ASP A 80 -32.30 5.62 13.47
N ILE A 81 -32.47 6.84 12.90
CA ILE A 81 -31.51 7.43 11.96
C ILE A 81 -30.38 8.17 12.67
N PRO A 82 -30.67 9.12 13.60
CA PRO A 82 -29.64 9.99 14.14
C PRO A 82 -28.55 9.23 14.89
N LEU A 83 -27.30 9.57 14.59
CA LEU A 83 -26.11 9.04 15.24
C LEU A 83 -25.42 10.11 16.13
N TRP A 84 -25.71 11.39 15.87
CA TRP A 84 -25.01 12.51 16.49
C TRP A 84 -25.89 13.39 17.38
N PHE A 85 -27.18 13.16 17.41
CA PHE A 85 -28.10 13.88 18.29
C PHE A 85 -29.31 13.02 18.70
N THR A 86 -29.96 13.39 19.77
CA THR A 86 -31.31 12.94 20.10
C THR A 86 -32.18 14.17 20.39
N ILE A 87 -33.50 14.06 20.22
CA ILE A 87 -34.42 15.18 20.47
C ILE A 87 -34.37 15.58 21.92
N ASP A 88 -34.29 14.60 22.83
CA ASP A 88 -34.37 14.83 24.29
C ASP A 88 -33.03 15.30 24.89
N ASN A 89 -31.90 14.73 24.42
CA ASN A 89 -30.57 14.99 25.00
C ASN A 89 -29.72 15.96 24.17
N GLY A 90 -30.20 16.38 23.01
CA GLY A 90 -29.47 17.28 22.11
C GLY A 90 -28.34 16.63 21.33
N LEU A 91 -27.34 17.46 20.99
CA LEU A 91 -26.17 17.05 20.22
C LEU A 91 -25.21 16.21 21.07
N SER A 92 -24.64 15.17 20.49
CA SER A 92 -23.56 14.40 21.11
C SER A 92 -22.30 15.28 21.27
N PRO A 93 -21.67 15.30 22.46
CA PRO A 93 -20.47 16.10 22.73
C PRO A 93 -19.30 15.76 21.78
N GLU A 94 -19.26 14.52 21.27
CA GLU A 94 -18.20 14.05 20.37
C GLU A 94 -18.31 14.67 18.96
N ALA A 95 -19.43 15.29 18.60
CA ALA A 95 -19.59 15.91 17.27
C ALA A 95 -18.58 17.04 17.05
N ASP A 96 -18.39 17.91 18.04
CA ASP A 96 -17.38 18.97 18.02
C ASP A 96 -15.96 18.39 18.04
N GLU A 97 -15.71 17.35 18.82
CA GLU A 97 -14.40 16.69 18.90
C GLU A 97 -14.01 16.05 17.55
N VAL A 98 -14.95 15.41 16.86
CA VAL A 98 -14.72 14.88 15.50
C VAL A 98 -14.41 16.00 14.51
N LEU A 99 -15.15 17.11 14.56
CA LEU A 99 -14.91 18.26 13.69
C LEU A 99 -13.50 18.81 13.89
N GLU A 100 -13.09 19.09 15.14
CA GLU A 100 -11.76 19.65 15.43
C GLU A 100 -10.62 18.69 15.05
N TYR A 101 -10.78 17.40 15.32
CA TYR A 101 -9.85 16.37 14.90
C TYR A 101 -9.68 16.38 13.37
N LEU A 102 -10.78 16.30 12.62
CA LEU A 102 -10.74 16.26 11.16
C LEU A 102 -10.24 17.56 10.55
N ARG A 103 -10.56 18.73 11.14
CA ARG A 103 -10.05 20.03 10.70
C ARG A 103 -8.53 20.09 10.73
N THR A 104 -7.91 19.43 11.72
CA THR A 104 -6.46 19.34 11.88
C THR A 104 -5.84 18.26 11.00
N GLU A 105 -6.41 17.05 11.01
CA GLU A 105 -5.77 15.88 10.37
C GLU A 105 -5.90 15.86 8.84
N LEU A 106 -7.00 16.39 8.27
CA LEU A 106 -7.19 16.38 6.82
C LEU A 106 -6.07 17.13 6.07
N PRO A 107 -5.70 18.38 6.44
CA PRO A 107 -4.58 19.07 5.80
C PRO A 107 -3.24 18.37 5.98
N HIS A 108 -2.97 17.78 7.17
CA HIS A 108 -1.77 17.00 7.44
C HIS A 108 -1.69 15.70 6.64
N ALA A 109 -2.81 15.23 6.13
CA ALA A 109 -2.93 14.07 5.26
C ALA A 109 -3.02 14.42 3.76
N ALA A 110 -2.74 15.67 3.37
CA ALA A 110 -2.90 16.24 2.04
C ALA A 110 -4.35 16.13 1.50
N LEU A 111 -5.35 16.14 2.39
CA LEU A 111 -6.76 16.05 2.04
C LEU A 111 -7.44 17.43 2.11
N ASP A 112 -8.42 17.65 1.23
CA ASP A 112 -9.18 18.90 1.16
C ASP A 112 -10.35 18.88 2.14
N THR A 113 -10.36 19.82 3.09
CA THR A 113 -11.43 19.99 4.08
C THR A 113 -12.81 20.20 3.45
N THR A 114 -12.89 20.83 2.28
CA THR A 114 -14.17 21.04 1.57
C THR A 114 -14.72 19.74 0.98
N ALA A 115 -13.84 18.85 0.53
CA ALA A 115 -14.22 17.52 0.05
C ALA A 115 -14.75 16.59 1.15
N PHE A 116 -14.48 16.96 2.39
CA PHE A 116 -14.98 16.31 3.62
C PHE A 116 -16.04 17.14 4.32
N LEU A 117 -16.67 18.10 3.64
CA LEU A 117 -17.78 18.92 4.12
C LEU A 117 -17.50 19.67 5.44
N ILE A 118 -16.24 19.84 5.82
CA ILE A 118 -15.85 20.48 7.09
C ILE A 118 -16.43 21.89 7.26
N PRO A 119 -16.43 22.77 6.25
CA PRO A 119 -17.05 24.09 6.39
C PRO A 119 -18.57 24.03 6.69
N GLN A 120 -19.32 23.15 6.00
CA GLN A 120 -20.75 22.97 6.21
C GLN A 120 -21.07 22.38 7.58
N ILE A 121 -20.31 21.36 7.99
CA ILE A 121 -20.45 20.73 9.33
C ILE A 121 -20.18 21.77 10.42
N ALA A 122 -19.15 22.60 10.25
CA ALA A 122 -18.82 23.66 11.20
C ALA A 122 -19.92 24.72 11.32
N GLU A 123 -20.54 25.08 10.20
CA GLU A 123 -21.69 26.01 10.18
C GLU A 123 -22.89 25.40 10.90
N ASP A 124 -23.25 24.16 10.59
CA ASP A 124 -24.37 23.45 11.21
C ASP A 124 -24.16 23.29 12.73
N LEU A 125 -22.96 22.90 13.16
CA LEU A 125 -22.61 22.80 14.60
C LEU A 125 -22.70 24.17 15.29
N ASN A 126 -22.23 25.24 14.65
CA ASN A 126 -22.33 26.58 15.21
C ASN A 126 -23.80 27.03 15.40
N VAL A 127 -24.67 26.74 14.42
CA VAL A 127 -26.11 27.04 14.55
C VAL A 127 -26.74 26.28 15.73
N ILE A 128 -26.43 25.00 15.88
CA ILE A 128 -26.99 24.12 16.91
C ILE A 128 -26.46 24.50 18.30
N ASN A 129 -25.14 24.66 18.44
CA ASN A 129 -24.51 24.96 19.72
C ASN A 129 -24.92 26.32 20.33
N HIS A 130 -25.32 27.27 19.47
CA HIS A 130 -25.77 28.59 19.90
C HIS A 130 -27.29 28.77 19.78
N LEU A 131 -28.04 27.73 19.44
CA LEU A 131 -29.48 27.79 19.17
C LEU A 131 -29.84 28.97 18.24
N ALA A 132 -29.03 29.19 17.21
CA ALA A 132 -29.10 30.39 16.36
C ALA A 132 -30.04 30.23 15.14
N PHE A 133 -31.01 29.32 15.21
CA PHE A 133 -31.90 29.00 14.09
C PHE A 133 -32.66 30.24 13.57
N ASP A 134 -33.39 30.92 14.45
CA ASP A 134 -34.20 32.09 14.10
C ASP A 134 -33.34 33.27 13.65
N SER A 135 -32.23 33.53 14.33
CA SER A 135 -31.34 34.66 14.05
C SER A 135 -30.65 34.54 12.71
N LEU A 136 -30.43 33.30 12.21
CA LEU A 136 -29.82 33.00 10.91
C LEU A 136 -30.84 32.54 9.86
N GLY A 137 -32.14 32.50 10.20
CA GLY A 137 -33.21 32.05 9.31
C GLY A 137 -33.07 30.59 8.87
N GLN A 138 -32.53 29.72 9.75
CA GLN A 138 -32.31 28.30 9.50
C GLN A 138 -33.48 27.49 10.12
N ASP A 139 -33.93 26.45 9.41
CA ASP A 139 -34.92 25.50 9.92
C ASP A 139 -34.23 24.37 10.70
N ILE A 140 -34.59 24.20 12.00
CA ILE A 140 -34.06 23.11 12.81
C ILE A 140 -34.31 21.73 12.16
N ASN A 141 -35.45 21.56 11.48
CA ASN A 141 -35.81 20.32 10.78
C ASN A 141 -34.97 20.05 9.53
N GLU A 142 -34.21 21.04 9.06
CA GLU A 142 -33.23 20.90 7.98
C GLU A 142 -31.81 20.74 8.52
N VAL A 143 -31.41 21.56 9.48
CA VAL A 143 -30.03 21.62 10.02
C VAL A 143 -29.66 20.31 10.72
N LEU A 144 -30.51 19.80 11.60
CA LEU A 144 -30.21 18.59 12.37
C LEU A 144 -29.97 17.35 11.48
N PRO A 145 -30.89 16.98 10.56
CA PRO A 145 -30.65 15.82 9.69
C PRO A 145 -29.50 16.05 8.68
N ARG A 146 -29.23 17.31 8.28
CA ARG A 146 -28.10 17.65 7.42
C ARG A 146 -26.77 17.43 8.16
N LEU A 147 -26.65 17.91 9.39
CA LEU A 147 -25.47 17.66 10.22
C LEU A 147 -25.24 16.18 10.40
N ASP A 148 -26.25 15.43 10.84
CA ASP A 148 -26.13 14.00 11.14
C ASP A 148 -25.66 13.20 9.93
N TYR A 149 -26.25 13.45 8.77
CA TYR A 149 -25.86 12.82 7.52
C TYR A 149 -24.44 13.19 7.07
N ASN A 150 -24.10 14.48 7.08
CA ASN A 150 -22.80 14.96 6.62
C ASN A 150 -21.67 14.53 7.53
N LEU A 151 -21.86 14.58 8.85
CA LEU A 151 -20.85 14.17 9.83
C LEU A 151 -20.60 12.66 9.78
N SER A 152 -21.67 11.85 9.68
CA SER A 152 -21.56 10.40 9.50
C SER A 152 -20.84 10.03 8.19
N LYS A 153 -21.18 10.70 7.10
CA LYS A 153 -20.54 10.51 5.79
C LYS A 153 -19.05 10.84 5.85
N THR A 154 -18.71 11.97 6.44
CA THR A 154 -17.31 12.41 6.61
C THR A 154 -16.53 11.45 7.50
N TYR A 155 -17.10 11.02 8.62
CA TYR A 155 -16.49 10.05 9.52
C TYR A 155 -16.17 8.72 8.79
N VAL A 156 -17.17 8.11 8.16
CA VAL A 156 -16.99 6.81 7.47
C VAL A 156 -15.98 6.91 6.33
N LYS A 157 -16.05 8.00 5.56
CA LYS A 157 -15.11 8.26 4.47
C LYS A 157 -13.68 8.43 4.96
N TYR A 158 -13.46 9.21 6.03
CA TYR A 158 -12.14 9.42 6.61
C TYR A 158 -11.56 8.13 7.20
N VAL A 159 -12.30 7.44 8.07
CA VAL A 159 -11.84 6.21 8.72
C VAL A 159 -11.48 5.14 7.71
N THR A 160 -12.38 4.86 6.77
CA THR A 160 -12.15 3.81 5.76
C THR A 160 -11.07 4.22 4.75
N GLY A 161 -11.04 5.48 4.32
CA GLY A 161 -10.03 6.01 3.43
C GLY A 161 -8.63 5.98 4.05
N THR A 162 -8.50 6.39 5.32
CA THR A 162 -7.22 6.38 6.03
C THR A 162 -6.71 4.96 6.24
N ARG A 163 -7.58 4.01 6.59
CA ARG A 163 -7.18 2.62 6.89
C ARG A 163 -6.95 1.75 5.65
N TYR A 164 -7.62 2.02 4.52
CA TYR A 164 -7.64 1.12 3.36
C TYR A 164 -7.30 1.81 2.02
N GLY A 165 -7.12 3.12 2.03
CA GLY A 165 -6.96 3.96 0.84
C GLY A 165 -8.30 4.42 0.26
N PHE A 166 -8.27 5.59 -0.36
CA PHE A 166 -9.41 6.15 -1.10
C PHE A 166 -9.53 5.51 -2.47
N ILE A 167 -8.43 5.03 -3.04
CA ILE A 167 -8.35 4.40 -4.35
C ILE A 167 -8.02 2.92 -4.20
N ARG A 168 -8.72 2.06 -4.93
CA ARG A 168 -8.39 0.63 -4.99
C ARG A 168 -7.26 0.37 -5.98
N PRO A 169 -6.05 0.01 -5.52
CA PRO A 169 -4.87 -0.10 -6.38
C PRO A 169 -5.03 -1.19 -7.45
N ALA A 170 -5.63 -2.33 -7.13
CA ALA A 170 -5.89 -3.39 -8.10
C ALA A 170 -6.76 -2.91 -9.26
N ARG A 171 -7.81 -2.09 -8.98
CA ARG A 171 -8.67 -1.52 -10.02
C ARG A 171 -7.93 -0.48 -10.85
N LEU A 172 -7.06 0.32 -10.20
CA LEU A 172 -6.26 1.32 -10.89
C LEU A 172 -5.25 0.66 -11.84
N TYR A 173 -4.34 -0.15 -11.31
CA TYR A 173 -3.21 -0.66 -12.09
C TYR A 173 -3.60 -1.75 -13.09
N ASN A 174 -4.58 -2.60 -12.78
CA ASN A 174 -5.02 -3.67 -13.68
C ASN A 174 -5.97 -3.20 -14.79
N ARG A 175 -6.29 -1.89 -14.85
CA ARG A 175 -7.08 -1.27 -15.92
C ARG A 175 -6.38 -0.08 -16.57
N LEU A 176 -5.10 0.10 -16.27
CA LEU A 176 -4.35 1.28 -16.71
C LEU A 176 -3.89 1.18 -18.16
N TYR A 177 -3.53 -0.03 -18.62
CA TYR A 177 -3.00 -0.25 -19.96
C TYR A 177 -3.80 -1.32 -20.70
N TYR A 178 -4.32 -0.93 -21.86
CA TYR A 178 -5.02 -1.81 -22.77
C TYR A 178 -4.00 -2.46 -23.73
N ARG A 179 -4.10 -3.77 -23.93
CA ARG A 179 -3.24 -4.54 -24.82
C ARG A 179 -3.83 -4.62 -26.23
N GLU A 180 -3.00 -4.94 -27.22
CA GLU A 180 -3.41 -5.18 -28.61
C GLU A 180 -4.43 -6.34 -28.74
N ASP A 181 -4.38 -7.32 -27.82
CA ASP A 181 -5.32 -8.46 -27.76
C ASP A 181 -6.68 -8.10 -27.12
N SER A 182 -6.99 -6.84 -26.97
CA SER A 182 -8.21 -6.32 -26.36
C SER A 182 -8.40 -6.70 -24.87
N THR A 183 -7.31 -6.97 -24.16
CA THR A 183 -7.29 -7.20 -22.72
C THR A 183 -6.54 -6.12 -21.96
N TYR A 184 -6.79 -5.99 -20.65
CA TYR A 184 -5.98 -5.13 -19.80
C TYR A 184 -4.70 -5.83 -19.34
N ALA A 185 -3.62 -5.05 -19.19
CA ALA A 185 -2.41 -5.54 -18.56
C ALA A 185 -2.66 -5.75 -17.07
N HIS A 186 -2.45 -6.97 -16.57
CA HIS A 186 -2.42 -7.23 -15.14
C HIS A 186 -1.06 -6.78 -14.59
N LEU A 187 -1.04 -5.83 -13.65
CA LEU A 187 0.19 -5.19 -13.14
C LEU A 187 0.23 -5.08 -11.62
N TYR A 188 -0.80 -5.55 -10.92
CA TYR A 188 -0.92 -5.44 -9.47
C TYR A 188 -1.54 -6.72 -8.89
N ASP A 189 -0.83 -7.33 -7.95
CA ASP A 189 -1.22 -8.58 -7.30
C ASP A 189 -0.79 -8.55 -5.82
N TYR A 190 -1.31 -7.57 -5.07
CA TYR A 190 -1.28 -7.55 -3.62
C TYR A 190 -2.65 -7.98 -3.10
N ASP A 191 -2.64 -8.82 -2.09
CA ASP A 191 -3.84 -9.09 -1.31
C ASP A 191 -4.10 -7.89 -0.39
N THR A 192 -4.93 -6.96 -0.85
CA THR A 192 -5.32 -5.78 -0.09
C THR A 192 -6.74 -5.97 0.43
N PRO A 193 -6.93 -5.98 1.76
CA PRO A 193 -8.25 -6.15 2.35
C PRO A 193 -9.20 -5.03 1.92
N SER A 194 -10.46 -5.39 1.76
CA SER A 194 -11.53 -4.41 1.47
C SER A 194 -12.00 -3.73 2.75
N PRO A 195 -12.41 -2.45 2.71
CA PRO A 195 -13.04 -1.77 3.84
C PRO A 195 -14.30 -2.50 4.30
N ASN A 196 -14.46 -2.64 5.62
CA ASN A 196 -15.70 -3.07 6.23
C ASN A 196 -16.49 -1.81 6.68
N TYR A 197 -17.36 -1.33 5.79
CA TYR A 197 -18.17 -0.13 6.06
C TYR A 197 -19.18 -0.35 7.17
N GLN A 198 -19.74 -1.57 7.28
CA GLN A 198 -20.71 -1.88 8.35
C GLN A 198 -20.05 -1.80 9.73
N GLU A 199 -18.88 -2.40 9.91
CA GLU A 199 -18.10 -2.30 11.14
C GLU A 199 -17.83 -0.83 11.53
N THR A 200 -17.52 0.01 10.55
CA THR A 200 -17.27 1.43 10.79
C THR A 200 -18.53 2.16 11.27
N ILE A 201 -19.70 1.83 10.71
CA ILE A 201 -20.99 2.38 11.17
C ILE A 201 -21.36 1.84 12.57
N ASP A 202 -21.10 0.56 12.84
CA ASP A 202 -21.37 -0.03 14.15
C ASP A 202 -20.52 0.67 15.24
N LYS A 203 -19.26 0.94 14.96
CA LYS A 203 -18.38 1.72 15.86
C LYS A 203 -18.81 3.18 16.00
N LEU A 204 -19.25 3.80 14.91
CA LEU A 204 -19.80 5.16 14.94
C LEU A 204 -21.02 5.25 15.86
N SER A 205 -21.81 4.20 15.98
CA SER A 205 -23.04 4.13 16.79
C SER A 205 -22.77 3.86 18.29
N THR A 206 -21.51 3.81 18.71
CA THR A 206 -21.10 3.53 20.11
C THR A 206 -20.23 4.63 20.67
N ASP A 207 -20.00 4.60 22.00
CA ASP A 207 -19.07 5.50 22.71
C ASP A 207 -17.60 5.32 22.28
N GLU A 208 -17.31 4.30 21.47
CA GLU A 208 -15.96 4.06 20.93
C GLU A 208 -15.64 4.91 19.69
N ARG A 209 -16.58 5.73 19.18
CA ARG A 209 -16.44 6.48 17.92
C ARG A 209 -15.18 7.35 17.85
N ILE A 210 -14.85 8.07 18.93
CA ILE A 210 -13.63 8.90 18.98
C ILE A 210 -12.37 8.05 19.00
N THR A 211 -12.34 7.00 19.81
CA THR A 211 -11.21 6.07 19.89
C THR A 211 -10.97 5.40 18.53
N HIS A 212 -12.05 4.96 17.86
CA HIS A 212 -11.98 4.36 16.54
C HIS A 212 -11.49 5.35 15.47
N LEU A 213 -11.95 6.60 15.52
CA LEU A 213 -11.46 7.67 14.64
C LEU A 213 -9.96 7.89 14.81
N LYS A 214 -9.51 8.14 16.05
CA LYS A 214 -8.12 8.44 16.38
C LYS A 214 -7.17 7.26 16.21
N SER A 215 -7.67 6.02 16.28
CA SER A 215 -6.89 4.80 16.01
C SER A 215 -6.85 4.39 14.52
N SER A 216 -7.41 5.22 13.64
CA SER A 216 -7.42 4.95 12.21
C SER A 216 -6.13 5.45 11.56
N PHE A 217 -5.16 4.55 11.38
CA PHE A 217 -3.86 4.85 10.80
C PHE A 217 -3.67 4.21 9.42
N PRO A 218 -2.86 4.84 8.53
CA PRO A 218 -2.38 4.21 7.32
C PRO A 218 -1.60 2.94 7.62
N ALA A 219 -1.63 1.97 6.72
CA ALA A 219 -0.92 0.71 6.91
C ALA A 219 0.61 0.90 7.02
N ASN A 220 1.15 1.86 6.27
CA ASN A 220 2.55 2.27 6.33
C ASN A 220 2.67 3.60 7.10
N ALA A 221 2.46 3.56 8.41
CA ALA A 221 2.47 4.75 9.27
C ALA A 221 3.82 5.47 9.25
N GLN A 222 4.94 4.75 9.33
CA GLN A 222 6.28 5.34 9.35
C GLN A 222 6.60 6.16 8.09
N THR A 223 6.32 5.62 6.90
CA THR A 223 6.48 6.37 5.65
C THR A 223 5.49 7.51 5.57
N PHE A 224 4.27 7.31 6.04
CA PHE A 224 3.24 8.35 6.06
C PHE A 224 3.66 9.54 6.92
N GLU A 225 4.16 9.31 8.12
CA GLU A 225 4.68 10.36 9.02
C GLU A 225 5.87 11.11 8.41
N ALA A 226 6.77 10.40 7.70
CA ALA A 226 7.86 11.05 6.98
C ALA A 226 7.33 11.98 5.87
N LEU A 227 6.28 11.58 5.17
CA LEU A 227 5.60 12.39 4.16
C LEU A 227 4.84 13.57 4.78
N GLN A 228 4.23 13.42 5.97
CA GLN A 228 3.60 14.52 6.72
C GLN A 228 4.62 15.61 7.05
N ARG A 229 5.78 15.23 7.60
CA ARG A 229 6.86 16.19 7.88
C ARG A 229 7.35 16.91 6.61
N ALA A 230 7.44 16.20 5.49
CA ALA A 230 7.81 16.82 4.22
C ALA A 230 6.71 17.78 3.72
N LEU A 231 5.44 17.46 3.92
CA LEU A 231 4.30 18.30 3.53
C LEU A 231 4.29 19.67 4.22
N GLU A 232 4.77 19.74 5.46
CA GLU A 232 4.87 21.00 6.22
C GLU A 232 5.85 22.01 5.61
N THR A 233 6.88 21.53 4.93
CA THR A 233 7.98 22.35 4.41
C THR A 233 7.95 22.54 2.90
N VAL A 234 7.11 21.77 2.18
CA VAL A 234 7.04 21.82 0.73
C VAL A 234 6.42 23.14 0.23
N SER A 235 7.03 23.72 -0.81
CA SER A 235 6.61 24.99 -1.37
C SER A 235 5.96 24.90 -2.75
N THR A 236 6.18 23.81 -3.48
CA THR A 236 5.67 23.65 -4.85
C THR A 236 4.43 22.74 -4.92
N THR A 237 3.54 23.04 -5.85
CA THR A 237 2.34 22.22 -6.09
C THR A 237 2.71 20.80 -6.55
N ASP A 238 3.73 20.67 -7.40
CA ASP A 238 4.13 19.36 -7.93
C ASP A 238 4.65 18.43 -6.83
N GLU A 239 5.50 18.95 -5.92
CA GLU A 239 5.96 18.16 -4.76
C GLU A 239 4.82 17.82 -3.82
N ARG A 240 3.89 18.74 -3.56
CA ARG A 240 2.70 18.50 -2.76
C ARG A 240 1.85 17.37 -3.35
N LEU A 241 1.63 17.37 -4.65
CA LEU A 241 0.90 16.30 -5.35
C LEU A 241 1.66 14.98 -5.29
N GLN A 242 2.98 15.00 -5.43
CA GLN A 242 3.80 13.79 -5.28
C GLN A 242 3.71 13.22 -3.87
N ILE A 243 3.74 14.08 -2.83
CA ILE A 243 3.51 13.68 -1.43
C ILE A 243 2.11 13.02 -1.31
N ALA A 244 1.05 13.67 -1.80
CA ALA A 244 -0.31 13.15 -1.74
C ALA A 244 -0.46 11.76 -2.40
N ALA A 245 0.19 11.56 -3.56
CA ALA A 245 0.20 10.25 -4.25
C ALA A 245 0.87 9.16 -3.39
N ASN A 246 1.97 9.49 -2.73
CA ASN A 246 2.68 8.53 -1.86
C ASN A 246 1.97 8.32 -0.52
N MET A 247 1.31 9.33 0.04
CA MET A 247 0.43 9.18 1.18
C MET A 247 -0.73 8.21 0.89
N GLU A 248 -1.32 8.28 -0.30
CA GLU A 248 -2.34 7.31 -0.71
C GLU A 248 -1.78 5.89 -0.78
N ARG A 249 -0.56 5.71 -1.31
CA ARG A 249 0.10 4.39 -1.33
C ARG A 249 0.36 3.83 0.06
N CYS A 250 0.65 4.68 1.05
CA CYS A 250 0.82 4.26 2.44
C CYS A 250 -0.47 3.68 3.05
N ARG A 251 -1.66 4.05 2.54
CA ARG A 251 -2.96 3.56 3.02
C ARG A 251 -3.31 2.17 2.50
N TRP A 252 -2.67 1.71 1.42
CA TRP A 252 -3.07 0.49 0.69
C TRP A 252 -2.76 -0.85 1.37
N ARG A 253 -2.34 -0.85 2.62
CA ARG A 253 -1.96 -2.05 3.37
C ARG A 253 -0.92 -2.93 2.65
N ILE A 254 -0.06 -2.30 1.87
CA ILE A 254 1.15 -2.93 1.38
C ILE A 254 2.09 -3.09 2.56
N PRO A 255 2.63 -4.30 2.80
CA PRO A 255 3.56 -4.50 3.91
C PRO A 255 4.73 -3.50 3.85
N HIS A 256 5.03 -2.93 5.00
CA HIS A 256 6.18 -2.04 5.16
C HIS A 256 7.38 -2.85 5.66
N PRO A 257 8.61 -2.53 5.23
CA PRO A 257 9.81 -3.12 5.81
C PRO A 257 9.82 -2.96 7.33
N ASP A 258 9.67 -4.07 8.02
CA ASP A 258 9.91 -4.15 9.45
C ASP A 258 11.34 -4.66 9.64
N LEU A 259 12.23 -3.81 10.13
CA LEU A 259 13.65 -4.13 10.31
C LEU A 259 13.88 -5.32 11.25
N SER A 260 12.89 -5.67 12.09
CA SER A 260 12.95 -6.86 12.94
C SER A 260 12.75 -8.16 12.16
N GLN A 261 12.18 -8.11 10.95
CA GLN A 261 11.88 -9.27 10.12
C GLN A 261 12.75 -9.28 8.87
N ARG A 262 13.19 -10.46 8.46
CA ARG A 262 13.94 -10.62 7.20
C ARG A 262 12.99 -10.48 6.02
N MET A 263 13.31 -9.55 5.10
CA MET A 263 12.56 -9.35 3.86
C MET A 263 13.43 -8.75 2.76
N VAL A 264 12.91 -8.82 1.55
CA VAL A 264 13.49 -8.17 0.36
C VAL A 264 12.47 -7.19 -0.19
N VAL A 265 12.86 -5.93 -0.34
CA VAL A 265 12.04 -4.87 -0.89
C VAL A 265 12.68 -4.33 -2.15
N VAL A 266 11.94 -4.26 -3.24
CA VAL A 266 12.36 -3.61 -4.49
C VAL A 266 11.43 -2.44 -4.75
N ASN A 267 11.93 -1.22 -4.63
CA ASN A 267 11.19 -0.04 -5.04
C ASN A 267 11.59 0.32 -6.49
N LEU A 268 10.65 0.19 -7.43
CA LEU A 268 10.94 0.37 -8.86
C LEU A 268 11.37 1.81 -9.20
N PRO A 269 10.73 2.88 -8.68
CA PRO A 269 11.18 4.27 -8.89
C PRO A 269 12.60 4.54 -8.43
N SER A 270 13.02 4.00 -7.29
CA SER A 270 14.39 4.15 -6.79
C SER A 270 15.42 3.32 -7.57
N GLN A 271 14.95 2.32 -8.30
CA GLN A 271 15.81 1.34 -8.99
C GLN A 271 16.74 0.60 -8.02
N GLN A 272 16.28 0.38 -6.79
CA GLN A 272 17.02 -0.23 -5.68
C GLN A 272 16.28 -1.44 -5.13
N LEU A 273 17.08 -2.38 -4.61
CA LEU A 273 16.65 -3.47 -3.76
C LEU A 273 17.30 -3.29 -2.39
N TRP A 274 16.52 -3.44 -1.34
CA TRP A 274 16.99 -3.57 0.02
C TRP A 274 16.65 -4.97 0.56
N ALA A 275 17.65 -5.68 1.05
CA ALA A 275 17.48 -6.89 1.84
C ALA A 275 17.67 -6.49 3.31
N VAL A 276 16.60 -6.55 4.08
CA VAL A 276 16.50 -5.99 5.43
C VAL A 276 16.18 -7.09 6.42
N GLY A 277 16.82 -7.07 7.60
CA GLY A 277 16.52 -8.02 8.67
C GLY A 277 17.44 -7.89 9.87
N GLY A 278 16.88 -7.63 11.06
CA GLY A 278 17.66 -7.29 12.25
C GLY A 278 18.52 -6.05 11.99
N ASP A 279 19.78 -6.11 12.35
CA ASP A 279 20.74 -5.00 12.13
C ASP A 279 21.35 -4.98 10.72
N THR A 280 20.88 -5.85 9.82
CA THR A 280 21.44 -5.96 8.47
C THR A 280 20.55 -5.25 7.45
N VAL A 281 21.15 -4.29 6.72
CA VAL A 281 20.57 -3.71 5.51
C VAL A 281 21.57 -3.84 4.38
N ILE A 282 21.20 -4.58 3.33
CA ILE A 282 22.00 -4.70 2.11
C ILE A 282 21.27 -3.95 1.01
N ASN A 283 21.88 -2.88 0.52
CA ASN A 283 21.36 -2.09 -0.60
C ASN A 283 22.09 -2.48 -1.90
N MET A 284 21.34 -2.61 -3.00
CA MET A 284 21.92 -2.86 -4.32
C MET A 284 21.04 -2.32 -5.44
N LYS A 285 21.67 -1.99 -6.57
CA LYS A 285 20.95 -1.57 -7.76
C LYS A 285 20.21 -2.73 -8.42
N VAL A 286 19.09 -2.38 -9.08
CA VAL A 286 18.35 -3.35 -9.91
C VAL A 286 18.13 -2.82 -11.33
N CYS A 287 18.02 -3.76 -12.30
CA CYS A 287 17.37 -3.49 -13.58
C CYS A 287 15.99 -4.15 -13.56
N TYR A 288 14.99 -3.47 -14.08
CA TYR A 288 13.59 -3.89 -14.05
C TYR A 288 12.92 -3.71 -15.42
N GLY A 289 11.64 -4.05 -15.54
CA GLY A 289 10.92 -4.09 -16.80
C GLY A 289 10.87 -2.75 -17.52
N ALA A 290 11.06 -2.79 -18.84
CA ALA A 290 10.90 -1.62 -19.71
C ALA A 290 9.44 -1.14 -19.74
N LEU A 291 9.19 0.08 -20.24
CA LEU A 291 7.84 0.65 -20.34
C LEU A 291 6.82 -0.25 -21.05
N LYS A 292 7.26 -1.03 -22.04
CA LYS A 292 6.41 -1.99 -22.77
C LYS A 292 6.23 -3.33 -22.03
N THR A 293 7.10 -3.64 -21.08
CA THR A 293 7.15 -4.91 -20.35
C THR A 293 7.35 -4.66 -18.85
N LYS A 294 6.47 -3.83 -18.30
CA LYS A 294 6.57 -3.37 -16.91
C LYS A 294 6.67 -4.51 -15.90
N THR A 295 7.50 -4.35 -14.89
CA THR A 295 7.49 -5.20 -13.70
C THR A 295 6.19 -4.97 -12.93
N PRO A 296 5.45 -6.03 -12.59
CA PRO A 296 4.23 -5.91 -11.78
C PRO A 296 4.56 -5.56 -10.32
N LEU A 297 3.60 -4.96 -9.64
CA LEU A 297 3.62 -4.73 -8.20
C LEU A 297 2.99 -5.93 -7.49
N LEU A 298 3.73 -6.58 -6.60
CA LEU A 298 3.26 -7.79 -5.93
C LEU A 298 4.01 -8.05 -4.62
N SER A 299 3.42 -8.88 -3.77
CA SER A 299 4.08 -9.52 -2.63
C SER A 299 4.14 -11.03 -2.82
N SER A 300 5.22 -11.64 -2.33
CA SER A 300 5.40 -13.10 -2.34
C SER A 300 6.47 -13.49 -1.32
N HIS A 301 6.97 -14.74 -1.41
CA HIS A 301 8.05 -15.24 -0.54
C HIS A 301 9.11 -15.95 -1.39
N ILE A 302 10.36 -15.55 -1.25
CA ILE A 302 11.49 -16.25 -1.86
C ILE A 302 11.65 -17.58 -1.12
N ASN A 303 11.43 -18.67 -1.83
CA ASN A 303 11.41 -20.02 -1.29
C ASN A 303 12.60 -20.88 -1.72
N CYS A 304 13.30 -20.48 -2.78
CA CYS A 304 14.51 -21.19 -3.21
C CYS A 304 15.44 -20.33 -4.08
N MET A 305 16.70 -20.74 -4.09
CA MET A 305 17.75 -20.29 -4.99
C MET A 305 18.14 -21.42 -5.93
N GLN A 306 18.30 -21.13 -7.22
CA GLN A 306 18.77 -22.07 -8.21
C GLN A 306 20.03 -21.53 -8.86
N ILE A 307 21.10 -22.28 -8.77
CA ILE A 307 22.44 -21.90 -9.24
C ILE A 307 22.68 -22.51 -10.62
N ASN A 308 23.30 -21.73 -11.52
CA ASN A 308 23.50 -22.05 -12.93
C ASN A 308 22.24 -22.59 -13.62
N PRO A 309 21.12 -21.87 -13.53
CA PRO A 309 19.85 -22.32 -14.10
C PRO A 309 19.91 -22.44 -15.61
N GLU A 310 19.22 -23.43 -16.16
CA GLU A 310 18.80 -23.34 -17.55
C GLU A 310 17.63 -22.36 -17.65
N TRP A 311 17.66 -21.52 -18.66
CA TRP A 311 16.58 -20.57 -18.91
C TRP A 311 15.64 -21.08 -20.01
N SER A 312 14.48 -21.55 -19.61
CA SER A 312 13.38 -21.80 -20.55
C SER A 312 12.76 -20.45 -20.95
N LEU A 313 12.95 -20.06 -22.19
CA LEU A 313 12.53 -18.75 -22.68
C LEU A 313 11.00 -18.65 -22.74
N PRO A 314 10.41 -17.56 -22.24
CA PRO A 314 9.00 -17.28 -22.45
C PRO A 314 8.64 -17.18 -23.94
N PRO A 315 7.51 -17.77 -24.40
CA PRO A 315 7.11 -17.73 -25.80
C PRO A 315 7.04 -16.32 -26.42
N LYS A 316 6.67 -15.30 -25.62
CA LYS A 316 6.63 -13.91 -26.07
C LYS A 316 8.02 -13.37 -26.42
N ILE A 317 9.05 -13.70 -25.64
CA ILE A 317 10.43 -13.30 -25.91
C ILE A 317 10.94 -14.01 -27.18
N VAL A 318 10.65 -15.29 -27.31
CA VAL A 318 11.03 -16.05 -28.52
C VAL A 318 10.37 -15.43 -29.75
N ALA A 319 9.08 -15.19 -29.72
CA ALA A 319 8.32 -14.62 -30.83
C ALA A 319 8.77 -13.20 -31.24
N SER A 320 9.28 -12.39 -30.30
CA SER A 320 9.76 -11.03 -30.58
C SER A 320 11.20 -10.96 -31.03
N ASP A 321 12.09 -11.73 -30.40
CA ASP A 321 13.53 -11.51 -30.51
C ASP A 321 14.23 -12.52 -31.45
N PHE A 322 13.65 -13.72 -31.64
CA PHE A 322 14.31 -14.83 -32.34
C PHE A 322 14.03 -14.96 -33.84
N PRO A 323 12.93 -14.43 -34.43
CA PRO A 323 12.61 -14.65 -35.84
C PRO A 323 13.74 -14.27 -36.80
N ARG A 324 14.51 -13.23 -36.48
CA ARG A 324 15.67 -12.77 -37.28
C ARG A 324 16.88 -13.72 -37.25
N HIS A 325 16.87 -14.71 -36.35
CA HIS A 325 17.92 -15.71 -36.17
C HIS A 325 17.47 -17.11 -36.55
N ALA A 326 16.32 -17.24 -37.22
CA ALA A 326 15.82 -18.52 -37.71
C ALA A 326 16.83 -19.16 -38.65
N GLY A 327 17.17 -20.44 -38.45
CA GLY A 327 18.18 -21.16 -39.25
C GLY A 327 19.64 -20.83 -38.95
N ASP A 328 19.95 -19.85 -38.09
CA ASP A 328 21.31 -19.47 -37.72
C ASP A 328 21.86 -20.32 -36.56
N SER A 329 22.29 -21.54 -36.86
CA SER A 329 22.87 -22.45 -35.85
C SER A 329 24.11 -21.87 -35.16
N SER A 330 24.88 -21.02 -35.85
CA SER A 330 26.07 -20.38 -35.30
C SER A 330 25.69 -19.35 -34.20
N TRP A 331 24.63 -18.58 -34.42
CA TRP A 331 24.12 -17.65 -33.41
C TRP A 331 23.59 -18.42 -32.21
N PHE A 332 22.80 -19.47 -32.43
CA PHE A 332 22.28 -20.31 -31.35
C PHE A 332 23.40 -20.92 -30.51
N ALA A 333 24.45 -21.46 -31.16
CA ALA A 333 25.59 -22.04 -30.47
C ALA A 333 26.36 -21.01 -29.63
N ARG A 334 26.68 -19.84 -30.23
CA ARG A 334 27.38 -18.75 -29.48
C ARG A 334 26.62 -18.28 -28.24
N HIS A 335 25.29 -18.24 -28.32
CA HIS A 335 24.45 -17.82 -27.22
C HIS A 335 23.97 -18.99 -26.35
N LYS A 336 24.47 -20.21 -26.64
CA LYS A 336 24.14 -21.44 -25.90
C LYS A 336 22.65 -21.79 -25.86
N TYR A 337 21.91 -21.43 -26.95
CA TYR A 337 20.51 -21.80 -27.11
C TYR A 337 20.38 -23.17 -27.79
N PHE A 338 19.35 -23.92 -27.39
CA PHE A 338 18.89 -25.14 -28.07
C PHE A 338 17.35 -25.19 -28.01
N VAL A 339 16.77 -26.00 -28.88
CA VAL A 339 15.33 -26.10 -29.05
C VAL A 339 14.89 -27.55 -28.86
N ILE A 340 13.89 -27.76 -28.05
CA ILE A 340 13.31 -29.07 -27.72
C ILE A 340 11.87 -29.10 -28.23
N ASP A 341 11.51 -30.16 -28.94
CA ASP A 341 10.13 -30.52 -29.21
C ASP A 341 9.50 -31.08 -27.91
N ARG A 342 8.44 -30.44 -27.42
CA ARG A 342 7.76 -30.84 -26.17
C ARG A 342 7.08 -32.20 -26.26
N ARG A 343 6.74 -32.65 -27.48
CA ARG A 343 6.03 -33.91 -27.70
C ARG A 343 6.98 -35.09 -27.67
N SER A 344 8.10 -35.01 -28.41
CA SER A 344 9.09 -36.10 -28.51
C SER A 344 10.16 -36.02 -27.44
N GLY A 345 10.45 -34.81 -26.91
CA GLY A 345 11.59 -34.54 -26.02
C GLY A 345 12.91 -34.36 -26.77
N ASP A 346 12.93 -34.45 -28.10
CA ASP A 346 14.12 -34.37 -28.89
C ASP A 346 14.64 -32.96 -29.06
N THR A 347 15.96 -32.82 -29.14
CA THR A 347 16.61 -31.56 -29.51
C THR A 347 16.59 -31.41 -31.06
N LEU A 348 16.03 -30.29 -31.51
CA LEU A 348 15.86 -30.01 -32.92
C LEU A 348 17.12 -29.42 -33.56
N ASN A 349 17.30 -29.70 -34.86
CA ASN A 349 18.34 -29.07 -35.68
C ASN A 349 17.92 -27.63 -36.05
N ILE A 350 18.66 -26.66 -35.55
CA ILE A 350 18.38 -25.23 -35.70
C ILE A 350 18.32 -24.80 -37.17
N ASN A 351 19.15 -25.41 -38.04
CA ASN A 351 19.18 -25.08 -39.46
C ASN A 351 17.86 -25.30 -40.21
N HIS A 352 16.96 -26.10 -39.63
CA HIS A 352 15.66 -26.40 -40.21
C HIS A 352 14.53 -25.55 -39.62
N LEU A 353 14.81 -24.67 -38.65
CA LEU A 353 13.81 -23.82 -38.01
C LEU A 353 13.56 -22.56 -38.82
N SER A 354 12.31 -22.30 -39.14
CA SER A 354 11.82 -21.08 -39.78
C SER A 354 11.47 -19.97 -38.75
N ALA A 355 11.22 -18.76 -39.24
CA ALA A 355 10.73 -17.66 -38.39
C ALA A 355 9.34 -17.96 -37.79
N ASP A 356 8.51 -18.76 -38.44
CA ASP A 356 7.20 -19.13 -37.92
C ASP A 356 7.31 -20.18 -36.82
N ASP A 357 8.32 -21.04 -36.83
CA ASP A 357 8.59 -21.97 -35.73
C ASP A 357 8.88 -21.26 -34.42
N MET A 358 9.35 -20.01 -34.45
CA MET A 358 9.58 -19.19 -33.27
C MET A 358 8.27 -18.84 -32.53
N LYS A 359 7.12 -18.98 -33.19
CA LYS A 359 5.76 -18.77 -32.60
C LYS A 359 5.12 -20.09 -32.16
N ASN A 360 5.74 -21.23 -32.53
CA ASN A 360 5.17 -22.55 -32.23
C ASN A 360 5.34 -22.91 -30.75
N ARG A 361 4.22 -23.00 -30.04
CA ARG A 361 4.19 -23.32 -28.59
C ARG A 361 4.58 -24.77 -28.26
N GLN A 362 4.66 -25.65 -29.25
CA GLN A 362 5.18 -27.01 -29.09
C GLN A 362 6.70 -27.02 -28.96
N LEU A 363 7.37 -25.97 -29.39
CA LEU A 363 8.81 -25.82 -29.25
C LEU A 363 9.17 -25.10 -27.94
N ARG A 364 10.14 -25.65 -27.23
CA ARG A 364 10.74 -25.05 -26.04
C ARG A 364 12.16 -24.59 -26.36
N PHE A 365 12.36 -23.29 -26.30
CA PHE A 365 13.66 -22.64 -26.45
C PHE A 365 14.33 -22.55 -25.08
N VAL A 366 15.55 -23.04 -25.00
CA VAL A 366 16.30 -23.14 -23.74
C VAL A 366 17.70 -22.57 -23.92
N GLN A 367 18.13 -21.77 -22.95
CA GLN A 367 19.53 -21.35 -22.85
C GLN A 367 20.21 -22.18 -21.75
N ARG A 368 21.39 -22.78 -22.10
CA ARG A 368 22.17 -23.57 -21.14
C ARG A 368 22.65 -22.71 -19.97
N GLY A 369 22.71 -23.32 -18.79
CA GLY A 369 23.23 -22.68 -17.58
C GLY A 369 24.71 -22.37 -17.65
N GLY A 370 25.19 -21.51 -16.78
CA GLY A 370 26.59 -21.13 -16.67
C GLY A 370 26.92 -19.81 -17.35
N GLN A 371 28.21 -19.61 -17.66
CA GLN A 371 28.71 -18.35 -18.22
C GLN A 371 27.97 -17.95 -19.50
N GLY A 372 27.55 -16.68 -19.57
CA GLY A 372 26.82 -16.12 -20.70
C GLY A 372 25.31 -16.36 -20.67
N ASN A 373 24.78 -17.11 -19.71
CA ASN A 373 23.32 -17.23 -19.52
C ASN A 373 22.72 -15.87 -19.15
N SER A 374 21.58 -15.53 -19.74
CA SER A 374 20.90 -14.25 -19.52
C SER A 374 20.38 -14.08 -18.08
N LEU A 375 20.15 -15.19 -17.37
CA LEU A 375 19.80 -15.19 -15.95
C LEU A 375 21.02 -15.09 -15.03
N GLY A 376 22.23 -15.00 -15.59
CA GLY A 376 23.47 -15.05 -14.82
C GLY A 376 23.70 -16.41 -14.17
N ARG A 377 24.23 -16.39 -12.95
CA ARG A 377 24.63 -17.60 -12.19
C ARG A 377 23.59 -18.07 -11.21
N ILE A 378 22.64 -17.22 -10.83
CA ILE A 378 21.65 -17.54 -9.77
C ILE A 378 20.30 -16.89 -10.05
N VAL A 379 19.25 -17.60 -9.72
CA VAL A 379 17.85 -17.14 -9.73
C VAL A 379 17.25 -17.35 -8.35
N PHE A 380 16.54 -16.35 -7.85
CA PHE A 380 15.77 -16.38 -6.62
C PHE A 380 14.29 -16.49 -6.99
N ARG A 381 13.65 -17.59 -6.61
CA ARG A 381 12.28 -17.91 -7.04
C ARG A 381 11.28 -17.63 -5.93
N PHE A 382 10.15 -17.07 -6.35
CA PHE A 382 8.96 -16.85 -5.54
C PHE A 382 7.70 -17.08 -6.38
N ALA A 383 6.64 -17.56 -5.75
CA ALA A 383 5.38 -17.84 -6.44
C ALA A 383 4.68 -16.54 -6.86
N ASN A 384 4.27 -16.44 -8.12
CA ASN A 384 3.46 -15.34 -8.63
C ASN A 384 2.82 -15.71 -9.97
N SER A 385 1.75 -14.99 -10.36
CA SER A 385 1.02 -15.20 -11.62
C SER A 385 1.71 -14.64 -12.87
N PHE A 386 2.81 -13.86 -12.69
CA PHE A 386 3.49 -13.12 -13.78
C PHE A 386 4.72 -13.83 -14.31
N SER A 387 5.17 -14.91 -13.68
CA SER A 387 6.44 -15.57 -13.99
C SER A 387 7.65 -14.64 -13.85
N VAL A 388 7.62 -13.73 -12.88
CA VAL A 388 8.70 -12.81 -12.52
C VAL A 388 9.54 -13.39 -11.39
N TYR A 389 10.83 -13.14 -11.41
CA TYR A 389 11.80 -13.55 -10.39
C TYR A 389 12.96 -12.56 -10.29
N LEU A 390 13.73 -12.63 -9.20
CA LEU A 390 15.00 -11.94 -9.07
C LEU A 390 16.11 -12.85 -9.65
N HIS A 391 17.11 -12.26 -10.34
CA HIS A 391 18.19 -13.05 -10.91
C HIS A 391 19.46 -12.21 -11.13
N ASP A 392 20.56 -12.90 -11.28
CA ASP A 392 21.84 -12.36 -11.74
C ASP A 392 21.77 -11.94 -13.22
N THR A 393 22.87 -11.48 -13.79
CA THR A 393 22.92 -11.05 -15.18
C THR A 393 24.29 -11.39 -15.83
N ASN A 394 24.26 -11.67 -17.13
CA ASN A 394 25.48 -11.72 -17.96
C ASN A 394 25.99 -10.34 -18.40
N SER A 395 25.32 -9.26 -17.99
CA SER A 395 25.61 -7.88 -18.45
C SER A 395 25.69 -6.92 -17.25
N PRO A 396 26.68 -7.07 -16.36
CA PRO A 396 26.79 -6.26 -15.14
C PRO A 396 26.98 -4.77 -15.40
N GLY A 397 27.53 -4.37 -16.55
CA GLY A 397 27.62 -2.97 -16.97
C GLY A 397 26.27 -2.24 -17.10
N ALA A 398 25.16 -2.97 -17.12
CA ALA A 398 23.82 -2.36 -17.09
C ALA A 398 23.54 -1.59 -15.80
N PHE A 399 24.15 -1.97 -14.68
CA PHE A 399 23.96 -1.29 -13.38
C PHE A 399 24.62 0.10 -13.31
N SER A 400 25.55 0.41 -14.22
CA SER A 400 26.15 1.74 -14.33
C SER A 400 25.25 2.76 -15.04
N ARG A 401 24.14 2.31 -15.63
CA ARG A 401 23.21 3.20 -16.34
C ARG A 401 22.35 3.99 -15.35
N PRO A 402 22.07 5.26 -15.64
CA PRO A 402 21.17 6.06 -14.79
C PRO A 402 19.71 5.54 -14.88
N ARG A 403 19.28 5.03 -16.05
CA ARG A 403 18.00 4.36 -16.25
C ARG A 403 18.21 2.87 -16.50
N ARG A 404 17.52 2.06 -15.70
CA ARG A 404 17.70 0.60 -15.71
C ARG A 404 16.40 -0.17 -16.01
N ASP A 405 15.44 0.49 -16.67
CA ASP A 405 14.17 -0.06 -17.17
C ASP A 405 14.38 -0.83 -18.49
N ILE A 406 15.08 -1.94 -18.44
CA ILE A 406 15.60 -2.64 -19.64
C ILE A 406 15.21 -4.13 -19.75
N SER A 407 14.54 -4.69 -18.74
CA SER A 407 14.17 -6.11 -18.74
C SER A 407 12.77 -6.35 -19.34
N HIS A 408 12.42 -7.63 -19.48
CA HIS A 408 11.09 -8.08 -19.89
C HIS A 408 10.14 -8.31 -18.68
N GLY A 409 10.42 -7.68 -17.54
CA GLY A 409 9.61 -7.75 -16.32
C GLY A 409 10.33 -8.36 -15.12
N CYS A 410 11.25 -9.32 -15.32
CA CYS A 410 12.09 -9.84 -14.25
C CYS A 410 13.09 -8.81 -13.75
N ILE A 411 13.60 -9.00 -12.54
CA ILE A 411 14.48 -8.05 -11.85
C ILE A 411 15.89 -8.61 -11.80
N ARG A 412 16.84 -7.90 -12.44
CA ARG A 412 18.26 -8.19 -12.31
C ARG A 412 18.82 -7.52 -11.08
N VAL A 413 19.62 -8.23 -10.29
CA VAL A 413 20.23 -7.73 -9.05
C VAL A 413 21.73 -7.55 -9.23
N GLU A 414 22.29 -6.46 -8.70
CA GLU A 414 23.71 -6.09 -8.86
C GLU A 414 24.64 -6.99 -8.04
N ARG A 415 24.20 -7.40 -6.84
CA ARG A 415 25.00 -8.16 -5.87
C ARG A 415 24.32 -9.50 -5.53
N PRO A 416 24.21 -10.42 -6.49
CA PRO A 416 23.43 -11.65 -6.32
C PRO A 416 24.02 -12.61 -5.29
N PHE A 417 25.35 -12.63 -5.13
CA PHE A 417 26.02 -13.45 -4.12
C PHE A 417 25.68 -12.98 -2.69
N ASP A 418 25.72 -11.66 -2.44
CA ASP A 418 25.38 -11.09 -1.13
C ASP A 418 23.90 -11.34 -0.79
N LEU A 419 23.01 -11.24 -1.79
CA LEU A 419 21.61 -11.61 -1.60
C LEU A 419 21.45 -13.09 -1.28
N ALA A 420 22.25 -13.97 -1.89
CA ALA A 420 22.22 -15.40 -1.60
C ALA A 420 22.64 -15.70 -0.14
N LEU A 421 23.70 -15.06 0.36
CA LEU A 421 24.13 -15.18 1.74
C LEU A 421 23.08 -14.63 2.73
N PHE A 422 22.47 -13.50 2.42
CA PHE A 422 21.36 -12.96 3.20
C PHE A 422 20.18 -13.94 3.30
N LEU A 423 19.86 -14.64 2.23
CA LEU A 423 18.74 -15.60 2.18
C LEU A 423 19.09 -16.94 2.84
N ALA A 424 20.35 -17.26 3.00
CA ALA A 424 20.86 -18.51 3.58
C ALA A 424 21.97 -18.26 4.62
N PRO A 425 21.68 -17.60 5.76
CA PRO A 425 22.69 -17.19 6.75
C PRO A 425 23.32 -18.38 7.48
N ASP A 426 22.68 -19.54 7.44
CA ASP A 426 23.15 -20.74 8.17
C ASP A 426 24.08 -21.63 7.32
N LEU A 427 24.53 -21.16 6.15
CA LEU A 427 25.51 -21.89 5.35
C LEU A 427 26.86 -21.94 6.07
N ASP A 428 27.42 -23.15 6.20
CA ASP A 428 28.79 -23.33 6.69
C ASP A 428 29.81 -22.83 5.64
N GLU A 429 31.05 -22.62 6.07
CA GLU A 429 32.15 -22.11 5.22
C GLU A 429 32.33 -22.91 3.93
N TRP A 430 32.23 -24.25 4.03
CA TRP A 430 32.37 -25.12 2.86
C TRP A 430 31.16 -24.95 1.90
N SER A 431 29.97 -24.80 2.41
CA SER A 431 28.78 -24.54 1.59
C SER A 431 28.85 -23.18 0.91
N VAL A 432 29.40 -22.16 1.60
CA VAL A 432 29.68 -20.84 0.98
C VAL A 432 30.70 -20.98 -0.15
N ASP A 433 31.81 -21.72 0.04
CA ASP A 433 32.79 -21.96 -1.02
C ASP A 433 32.22 -22.77 -2.19
N ARG A 434 31.38 -23.76 -1.94
CA ARG A 434 30.66 -24.48 -2.99
C ARG A 434 29.77 -23.55 -3.83
N LEU A 435 29.09 -22.61 -3.16
CA LEU A 435 28.28 -21.58 -3.84
C LEU A 435 29.18 -20.66 -4.68
N ARG A 436 30.27 -20.14 -4.10
CA ARG A 436 31.27 -19.31 -4.81
C ARG A 436 31.79 -20.00 -6.05
N ILE A 437 32.32 -21.19 -5.91
CA ILE A 437 32.88 -21.99 -7.01
C ILE A 437 31.82 -22.23 -8.11
N SER A 438 30.59 -22.57 -7.71
CA SER A 438 29.50 -22.76 -8.64
C SER A 438 29.12 -21.48 -9.40
N MET A 439 29.34 -20.30 -8.80
CA MET A 439 29.09 -19.00 -9.42
C MET A 439 30.32 -18.42 -10.15
N ASP A 440 31.42 -19.17 -10.28
CA ASP A 440 32.74 -18.72 -10.78
C ASP A 440 33.35 -17.57 -9.94
N ILE A 441 33.10 -17.56 -8.64
CA ILE A 441 33.72 -16.67 -7.66
C ILE A 441 34.85 -17.46 -6.97
N PRO A 442 36.05 -16.86 -6.76
CA PRO A 442 37.13 -17.54 -6.02
C PRO A 442 36.67 -17.96 -4.62
N PRO A 443 37.03 -19.17 -4.15
CA PRO A 443 36.74 -19.60 -2.78
C PRO A 443 37.54 -18.78 -1.78
N GLU A 444 37.20 -18.89 -0.48
CA GLU A 444 37.89 -18.20 0.61
C GLU A 444 38.69 -19.17 1.49
N THR A 445 38.35 -20.48 1.53
CA THR A 445 39.01 -21.45 2.37
C THR A 445 40.08 -22.24 1.59
N GLU A 446 41.07 -22.78 2.32
CA GLU A 446 42.08 -23.71 1.76
C GLU A 446 41.40 -24.92 1.08
N ARG A 447 40.33 -25.43 1.67
CA ARG A 447 39.56 -26.55 1.12
C ARG A 447 38.96 -26.16 -0.26
N GLY A 448 38.48 -24.96 -0.40
CA GLY A 448 37.92 -24.47 -1.67
C GLY A 448 38.99 -24.34 -2.75
N TYR A 449 40.15 -23.79 -2.42
CA TYR A 449 41.29 -23.69 -3.35
C TYR A 449 41.84 -25.06 -3.71
N GLN A 450 41.99 -25.98 -2.75
CA GLN A 450 42.40 -27.34 -3.01
C GLN A 450 41.46 -28.05 -4.00
N TRP A 451 40.16 -27.96 -3.75
CA TRP A 451 39.14 -28.50 -4.65
C TRP A 451 39.27 -27.97 -6.08
N LEU A 452 39.46 -26.67 -6.25
CA LEU A 452 39.63 -26.06 -7.57
C LEU A 452 40.88 -26.58 -8.29
N SER A 453 42.00 -26.76 -7.56
CA SER A 453 43.24 -27.25 -8.13
C SER A 453 43.14 -28.71 -8.62
N GLU A 454 42.36 -29.52 -7.91
CA GLU A 454 42.11 -30.93 -8.27
C GLU A 454 41.10 -31.12 -9.42
N HIS A 455 40.29 -30.07 -9.73
CA HIS A 455 39.19 -30.17 -10.69
C HIS A 455 39.31 -29.18 -11.86
N THR A 456 40.51 -28.72 -12.20
CA THR A 456 40.75 -27.76 -13.29
C THR A 456 40.18 -28.20 -14.62
N ASP A 457 40.23 -29.50 -14.91
CA ASP A 457 39.81 -30.10 -16.19
C ASP A 457 38.32 -30.52 -16.19
N SER A 458 37.62 -30.32 -15.09
CA SER A 458 36.20 -30.68 -14.99
C SER A 458 35.31 -29.75 -15.83
N PRO A 459 34.23 -30.28 -16.42
CA PRO A 459 33.31 -29.47 -17.23
C PRO A 459 32.69 -28.30 -16.46
N ARG A 460 32.67 -27.13 -17.07
CA ARG A 460 31.99 -25.94 -16.50
C ARG A 460 30.58 -25.77 -17.05
N PRO A 461 29.64 -25.20 -16.27
CA PRO A 461 29.82 -24.65 -14.92
C PRO A 461 29.97 -25.77 -13.88
N TYR A 462 30.79 -25.54 -12.87
CA TYR A 462 30.83 -26.42 -11.71
C TYR A 462 29.46 -26.44 -11.01
N ARG A 463 29.00 -27.64 -10.60
CA ARG A 463 27.67 -27.84 -10.01
C ARG A 463 27.76 -28.38 -8.59
N LEU A 464 28.62 -27.76 -7.76
CA LEU A 464 28.78 -28.12 -6.35
C LEU A 464 27.59 -27.68 -5.51
N PHE A 465 26.93 -26.61 -5.92
CA PHE A 465 25.75 -26.06 -5.28
C PHE A 465 24.74 -25.71 -6.38
N THR A 466 23.67 -26.49 -6.50
CA THR A 466 22.74 -26.34 -7.63
C THR A 466 21.39 -25.77 -7.24
N TYR A 467 20.96 -26.07 -6.00
CA TYR A 467 19.67 -25.67 -5.48
C TYR A 467 19.76 -25.52 -3.96
N HIS A 468 19.12 -24.49 -3.43
CA HIS A 468 18.97 -24.29 -2.00
C HIS A 468 17.56 -23.85 -1.66
N LYS A 469 16.91 -24.54 -0.73
CA LYS A 469 15.61 -24.16 -0.19
C LYS A 469 15.82 -23.07 0.86
N VAL A 470 15.18 -21.92 0.69
CA VAL A 470 15.18 -20.82 1.67
C VAL A 470 14.18 -21.14 2.77
N THR A 471 14.66 -21.31 4.00
CA THR A 471 13.85 -21.72 5.15
C THR A 471 14.20 -20.88 6.39
N PRO A 472 13.22 -20.18 7.01
CA PRO A 472 11.87 -19.95 6.47
C PRO A 472 11.89 -19.16 5.16
N PRO A 473 10.85 -19.24 4.32
CA PRO A 473 10.74 -18.39 3.12
C PRO A 473 10.79 -16.91 3.47
N VAL A 474 11.54 -16.12 2.70
CA VAL A 474 11.75 -14.70 2.98
C VAL A 474 10.76 -13.86 2.17
N PRO A 475 9.96 -12.98 2.81
CA PRO A 475 9.05 -12.08 2.11
C PRO A 475 9.77 -11.23 1.06
N VAL A 476 9.14 -11.04 -0.09
CA VAL A 476 9.60 -10.16 -1.17
C VAL A 476 8.48 -9.25 -1.61
N TYR A 477 8.77 -7.95 -1.71
CA TYR A 477 7.84 -6.90 -2.08
C TYR A 477 8.36 -6.12 -3.27
N LEU A 478 7.58 -6.05 -4.35
CA LEU A 478 7.84 -5.20 -5.50
C LEU A 478 6.90 -4.00 -5.39
N ILE A 479 7.42 -2.86 -4.90
CA ILE A 479 6.65 -1.66 -4.56
C ILE A 479 6.91 -0.51 -5.55
N TYR A 480 6.08 0.51 -5.47
CA TYR A 480 6.19 1.71 -6.29
C TYR A 480 5.94 2.97 -5.47
N TYR A 481 6.98 3.54 -4.91
CA TYR A 481 6.95 4.81 -4.19
C TYR A 481 7.89 5.79 -4.88
N THR A 482 7.39 6.95 -5.29
CA THR A 482 8.18 8.04 -5.85
C THR A 482 8.78 8.95 -4.76
N MET A 483 8.33 8.77 -3.52
CA MET A 483 8.99 9.28 -2.30
C MET A 483 8.97 8.15 -1.26
N TYR A 484 10.14 7.76 -0.75
CA TYR A 484 10.27 6.63 0.16
C TYR A 484 11.44 6.82 1.12
N PRO A 485 11.29 6.48 2.42
CA PRO A 485 12.41 6.51 3.36
C PRO A 485 13.47 5.48 2.96
N ASN A 486 14.71 5.91 2.86
CA ASN A 486 15.82 5.00 2.66
C ASN A 486 15.99 4.11 3.90
N PRO A 487 15.93 2.76 3.78
CA PRO A 487 16.04 1.86 4.93
C PRO A 487 17.37 1.93 5.69
N GLU A 488 18.45 2.45 5.07
CA GLU A 488 19.75 2.59 5.72
C GLU A 488 19.84 3.87 6.54
N THR A 489 19.28 4.97 6.02
CA THR A 489 19.46 6.31 6.62
C THR A 489 18.22 6.86 7.32
N GLY A 490 17.04 6.29 7.04
CA GLY A 490 15.75 6.80 7.48
C GLY A 490 15.30 8.09 6.79
N LEU A 491 16.13 8.66 5.90
CA LEU A 491 15.81 9.90 5.21
C LEU A 491 14.83 9.67 4.07
N LEU A 492 13.85 10.55 3.93
CA LEU A 492 12.92 10.55 2.81
C LEU A 492 13.65 10.97 1.52
N GLU A 493 13.63 10.08 0.53
CA GLU A 493 14.23 10.31 -0.80
C GLU A 493 13.15 10.43 -1.87
N THR A 494 13.42 11.25 -2.88
CA THR A 494 12.51 11.49 -4.03
C THR A 494 13.07 10.82 -5.29
N PHE A 495 12.20 10.14 -6.03
CA PHE A 495 12.54 9.37 -7.22
C PHE A 495 11.66 9.74 -8.41
N PRO A 496 12.15 9.60 -9.66
CA PRO A 496 11.33 9.80 -10.85
C PRO A 496 10.14 8.84 -10.94
N ASP A 497 9.01 9.30 -11.44
CA ASP A 497 7.85 8.45 -11.77
C ASP A 497 8.10 7.66 -13.07
N VAL A 498 8.95 6.62 -12.99
CA VAL A 498 9.50 5.88 -14.13
C VAL A 498 8.44 5.20 -15.01
N TYR A 499 7.28 4.84 -14.47
CA TYR A 499 6.17 4.23 -15.19
C TYR A 499 4.98 5.16 -15.42
N GLY A 500 5.04 6.39 -14.89
CA GLY A 500 3.96 7.36 -15.00
C GLY A 500 2.72 6.98 -14.17
N TYR A 501 2.92 6.40 -12.98
CA TYR A 501 1.81 5.93 -12.13
C TYR A 501 1.23 7.00 -11.22
N ASP A 502 1.93 8.10 -10.97
CA ASP A 502 1.43 9.21 -10.13
C ASP A 502 0.24 9.90 -10.78
N GLN A 503 0.33 10.23 -12.06
CA GLN A 503 -0.72 10.97 -12.77
C GLN A 503 -2.09 10.25 -12.80
N PRO A 504 -2.21 8.95 -13.13
CA PRO A 504 -3.48 8.23 -13.05
C PRO A 504 -4.05 8.17 -11.63
N LEU A 505 -3.19 8.04 -10.61
CA LEU A 505 -3.58 8.04 -9.21
C LEU A 505 -4.14 9.42 -8.80
N LEU A 506 -3.41 10.49 -9.07
CA LEU A 506 -3.79 11.87 -8.77
C LEU A 506 -5.09 12.27 -9.47
N ARG A 507 -5.31 11.82 -10.72
CA ARG A 507 -6.59 12.04 -11.42
C ARG A 507 -7.78 11.46 -10.67
N GLN A 508 -7.63 10.31 -10.00
CA GLN A 508 -8.70 9.74 -9.20
C GLN A 508 -8.85 10.46 -7.84
N LEU A 509 -7.76 11.00 -7.29
CA LEU A 509 -7.74 11.71 -6.01
C LEU A 509 -8.15 13.20 -6.15
N ARG A 510 -8.21 13.77 -7.35
CA ARG A 510 -8.36 15.21 -7.61
C ARG A 510 -9.49 15.92 -6.85
N ASN A 511 -10.54 15.17 -6.46
CA ASN A 511 -11.71 15.73 -5.78
C ASN A 511 -11.60 15.64 -4.25
N ILE A 512 -10.48 15.11 -3.70
CA ILE A 512 -10.29 14.96 -2.25
C ILE A 512 -8.93 15.44 -1.77
N ILE A 513 -8.02 15.81 -2.66
CA ILE A 513 -6.69 16.38 -2.33
C ILE A 513 -6.67 17.87 -2.64
N LYS A 514 -5.81 18.60 -1.91
CA LYS A 514 -5.63 20.04 -2.05
C LYS A 514 -4.33 20.40 -2.75
#